data_b092ec96aa64e9363985c21fea31014b
#
_entry.id   b092ec96aa64e9363985c21fea31014b
#
_cell.length_a   1.000
_cell.length_b   1.000
_cell.length_c   1.000
_cell.angle_alpha   90.00
_cell.angle_beta   90.00
_cell.angle_gamma   90.00
#
_symmetry.space_group_name_H-M   'P 1'
#
loop_
_entity.id
_entity.type
_entity.pdbx_description
1 polymer ?
#
loop_
_entity_poly.entity_id
_entity_poly.type
_entity_poly.pdbx_seq_one_letter_code
_entity_poly.pdbx_strand_id
1 'polypeptide(L)'
;MMTGNRISFAAALAATLALAIAAPAFAKGPAPDPAIKDFQRVVDAAYAKYKDLKDGKNADYIPILTETPSDLFGVVIVTRDGKVFSAGDVDYKFSIQSVSKPFTAALVMSQQGPEVL
;
A
#
# COMPACT_ATOMS: atom_id res chain seq x y z
N MET A 1 39.58 51.93 40.12
CA MET A 1 39.67 50.49 40.43
C MET A 1 38.35 49.86 40.10
N MET A 2 38.18 49.31 38.90
CA MET A 2 36.94 48.69 38.47
C MET A 2 37.26 47.24 38.11
N THR A 3 36.76 46.32 38.91
CA THR A 3 36.87 44.88 38.76
C THR A 3 35.77 44.39 37.80
N GLY A 4 36.20 43.95 36.61
CA GLY A 4 35.30 43.37 35.62
C GLY A 4 34.78 41.99 36.04
N ASN A 5 33.48 41.85 36.00
CA ASN A 5 32.75 40.63 36.28
C ASN A 5 32.68 39.79 34.95
N ARG A 6 33.38 38.65 34.89
CA ARG A 6 33.32 37.73 33.76
C ARG A 6 32.14 36.80 33.95
N ILE A 7 31.10 36.96 33.16
CA ILE A 7 29.96 36.03 33.07
C ILE A 7 30.40 34.84 32.23
N SER A 8 30.55 33.67 32.88
CA SER A 8 30.77 32.41 32.20
C SER A 8 29.42 31.88 31.62
N PHE A 9 29.34 31.84 30.31
CA PHE A 9 28.23 31.16 29.63
C PHE A 9 28.47 29.64 29.71
N ALA A 10 27.71 28.95 30.53
CA ALA A 10 27.63 27.51 30.53
C ALA A 10 26.83 27.06 29.30
N ALA A 11 27.51 26.38 28.38
CA ALA A 11 26.87 25.76 27.21
C ALA A 11 26.01 24.58 27.68
N ALA A 12 24.68 24.72 27.60
CA ALA A 12 23.74 23.63 27.82
C ALA A 12 23.76 22.73 26.57
N LEU A 13 24.33 21.53 26.73
CA LEU A 13 24.33 20.48 25.71
C LEU A 13 22.95 19.83 25.69
N ALA A 14 22.08 20.21 24.74
CA ALA A 14 20.81 19.56 24.54
C ALA A 14 21.05 18.20 23.83
N ALA A 15 20.94 17.12 24.61
CA ALA A 15 20.94 15.77 24.06
C ALA A 15 19.57 15.48 23.42
N THR A 16 19.46 15.57 22.11
CA THR A 16 18.29 15.12 21.36
C THR A 16 18.30 13.58 21.33
N LEU A 17 17.42 12.97 22.11
CA LEU A 17 17.15 11.54 22.09
C LEU A 17 16.35 11.23 20.82
N ALA A 18 17.01 10.78 19.76
CA ALA A 18 16.35 10.26 18.57
C ALA A 18 15.70 8.92 18.91
N LEU A 19 14.38 8.93 19.12
CA LEU A 19 13.58 7.72 19.25
C LEU A 19 13.48 7.07 17.87
N ALA A 20 14.32 6.08 17.60
CA ALA A 20 14.23 5.25 16.40
C ALA A 20 12.97 4.38 16.52
N ILE A 21 11.89 4.78 15.84
CA ILE A 21 10.72 3.93 15.66
C ILE A 21 11.15 2.81 14.73
N ALA A 22 11.46 1.65 15.28
CA ALA A 22 11.69 0.44 14.51
C ALA A 22 10.38 0.09 13.76
N ALA A 23 10.38 0.24 12.43
CA ALA A 23 9.29 -0.27 11.62
C ALA A 23 9.16 -1.79 11.88
N PRO A 24 7.93 -2.32 12.03
CA PRO A 24 7.73 -3.75 12.22
C PRO A 24 8.35 -4.49 11.03
N ALA A 25 9.32 -5.35 11.30
CA ALA A 25 9.88 -6.23 10.28
C ALA A 25 8.78 -7.22 9.89
N PHE A 26 8.12 -6.97 8.76
CA PHE A 26 7.24 -7.95 8.16
C PHE A 26 8.05 -9.23 7.94
N ALA A 27 7.64 -10.31 8.62
CA ALA A 27 8.32 -11.59 8.49
C ALA A 27 8.39 -11.97 7.01
N LYS A 28 9.60 -12.20 6.50
CA LYS A 28 9.83 -12.61 5.13
C LYS A 28 9.06 -13.90 4.87
N GLY A 29 8.04 -13.84 4.02
CA GLY A 29 7.21 -14.99 3.71
C GLY A 29 7.94 -16.10 2.96
N PRO A 30 7.25 -17.23 2.72
CA PRO A 30 7.80 -18.28 1.91
C PRO A 30 8.26 -17.73 0.55
N ALA A 31 9.35 -18.28 0.03
CA ALA A 31 9.86 -17.91 -1.29
C ALA A 31 8.74 -18.03 -2.33
N PRO A 32 8.68 -17.14 -3.33
CA PRO A 32 7.70 -17.25 -4.41
C PRO A 32 7.85 -18.62 -5.08
N ASP A 33 6.70 -19.20 -5.47
CA ASP A 33 6.67 -20.46 -6.20
C ASP A 33 7.57 -20.37 -7.43
N PRO A 34 8.57 -21.25 -7.59
CA PRO A 34 9.47 -21.24 -8.74
C PRO A 34 8.75 -21.47 -10.08
N ALA A 35 7.48 -21.92 -10.05
CA ALA A 35 6.65 -22.07 -11.24
C ALA A 35 6.27 -20.73 -11.91
N ILE A 36 6.28 -19.60 -11.16
CA ILE A 36 5.94 -18.27 -11.72
C ILE A 36 7.21 -17.40 -11.72
N LYS A 37 8.05 -17.61 -12.72
CA LYS A 37 9.31 -16.85 -12.85
C LYS A 37 9.16 -15.45 -13.45
N ASP A 38 8.01 -15.17 -14.08
CA ASP A 38 7.79 -13.94 -14.84
C ASP A 38 6.37 -13.40 -14.62
N PHE A 39 6.19 -12.70 -13.52
CA PHE A 39 4.92 -12.07 -13.17
C PHE A 39 4.49 -11.00 -14.19
N GLN A 40 5.44 -10.26 -14.76
CA GLN A 40 5.10 -9.25 -15.76
C GLN A 40 4.47 -9.90 -16.99
N ARG A 41 5.04 -10.99 -17.49
CA ARG A 41 4.47 -11.73 -18.62
C ARG A 41 3.05 -12.24 -18.35
N VAL A 42 2.76 -12.67 -17.11
CA VAL A 42 1.43 -13.11 -16.71
C VAL A 42 0.44 -11.94 -16.71
N VAL A 43 0.85 -10.79 -16.17
CA VAL A 43 0.06 -9.56 -16.15
C VAL A 43 -0.23 -9.06 -17.57
N ASP A 44 0.79 -9.00 -18.42
CA ASP A 44 0.66 -8.56 -19.82
C ASP A 44 -0.28 -9.50 -20.61
N ALA A 45 -0.14 -10.80 -20.43
CA ALA A 45 -1.00 -11.79 -21.08
C ALA A 45 -2.45 -11.68 -20.60
N ALA A 46 -2.68 -11.48 -19.32
CA ALA A 46 -4.02 -11.27 -18.76
C ALA A 46 -4.64 -9.98 -19.28
N TYR A 47 -3.88 -8.89 -19.29
CA TYR A 47 -4.34 -7.62 -19.84
C TYR A 47 -4.71 -7.74 -21.31
N ALA A 48 -3.81 -8.28 -22.15
CA ALA A 48 -4.04 -8.46 -23.59
C ALA A 48 -5.28 -9.33 -23.88
N LYS A 49 -5.53 -10.34 -23.04
CA LYS A 49 -6.67 -11.26 -23.21
C LYS A 49 -8.01 -10.62 -22.88
N TYR A 50 -8.06 -9.73 -21.88
CA TYR A 50 -9.34 -9.29 -21.29
C TYR A 50 -9.66 -7.82 -21.50
N LYS A 51 -8.73 -6.97 -21.95
CA LYS A 51 -8.95 -5.52 -22.10
C LYS A 51 -10.13 -5.14 -23.01
N ASP A 52 -10.45 -5.97 -23.98
CA ASP A 52 -11.53 -5.73 -24.95
C ASP A 52 -12.83 -6.46 -24.58
N LEU A 53 -12.87 -7.15 -23.44
CA LEU A 53 -14.06 -7.83 -22.95
C LEU A 53 -15.08 -6.80 -22.46
N LYS A 54 -16.29 -6.81 -23.06
CA LYS A 54 -17.37 -5.87 -22.78
C LYS A 54 -18.61 -6.54 -22.15
N ASP A 55 -18.43 -7.71 -21.56
CA ASP A 55 -19.51 -8.40 -20.85
C ASP A 55 -19.82 -7.70 -19.52
N GLY A 56 -21.09 -7.42 -19.28
CA GLY A 56 -21.55 -6.75 -18.06
C GLY A 56 -21.79 -5.25 -18.23
N LYS A 57 -21.96 -4.57 -17.12
CA LYS A 57 -22.19 -3.12 -17.02
C LYS A 57 -21.59 -2.56 -15.73
N ASN A 58 -21.44 -1.25 -15.65
CA ASN A 58 -21.06 -0.56 -14.42
C ASN A 58 -22.07 -0.83 -13.31
N ALA A 59 -21.62 -0.82 -12.06
CA ALA A 59 -22.50 -0.85 -10.90
C ALA A 59 -23.45 0.37 -10.93
N ASP A 60 -24.74 0.16 -10.66
CA ASP A 60 -25.78 1.19 -10.75
C ASP A 60 -26.57 1.40 -9.45
N TYR A 61 -26.22 0.66 -8.40
CA TYR A 61 -26.86 0.78 -7.08
C TYR A 61 -26.44 2.05 -6.30
N ILE A 62 -25.38 2.72 -6.73
CA ILE A 62 -24.98 4.06 -6.28
C ILE A 62 -24.78 4.90 -7.55
N PRO A 63 -25.51 6.02 -7.76
CA PRO A 63 -25.50 6.76 -9.02
C PRO A 63 -24.12 7.14 -9.53
N ILE A 64 -23.22 7.62 -8.66
CA ILE A 64 -21.87 8.04 -9.04
C ILE A 64 -21.02 6.90 -9.68
N LEU A 65 -21.34 5.63 -9.38
CA LEU A 65 -20.61 4.50 -9.94
C LEU A 65 -20.89 4.30 -11.43
N THR A 66 -22.04 4.78 -11.92
CA THR A 66 -22.41 4.70 -13.35
C THR A 66 -21.59 5.67 -14.21
N GLU A 67 -21.01 6.71 -13.59
CA GLU A 67 -20.23 7.74 -14.28
C GLU A 67 -18.78 7.29 -14.57
N THR A 68 -18.34 6.17 -14.00
CA THR A 68 -17.02 5.62 -14.25
C THR A 68 -16.91 5.16 -15.71
N PRO A 69 -15.86 5.54 -16.47
CA PRO A 69 -15.65 5.03 -17.81
C PRO A 69 -15.58 3.50 -17.81
N SER A 70 -16.42 2.85 -18.63
CA SER A 70 -16.58 1.38 -18.61
C SER A 70 -15.52 0.62 -19.39
N ASP A 71 -14.61 1.32 -20.04
CA ASP A 71 -13.48 0.78 -20.79
C ASP A 71 -12.17 0.74 -19.97
N LEU A 72 -12.18 1.29 -18.76
CA LEU A 72 -11.05 1.19 -17.85
C LEU A 72 -10.79 -0.25 -17.44
N PHE A 73 -9.56 -0.69 -17.64
CA PHE A 73 -9.12 -2.02 -17.23
C PHE A 73 -7.65 -2.02 -16.82
N GLY A 74 -7.37 -2.52 -15.63
CA GLY A 74 -6.02 -2.66 -15.12
C GLY A 74 -5.81 -4.01 -14.43
N VAL A 75 -4.60 -4.54 -14.54
CA VAL A 75 -4.17 -5.78 -13.86
C VAL A 75 -2.92 -5.49 -13.06
N VAL A 76 -2.92 -5.87 -11.79
CA VAL A 76 -1.78 -5.66 -10.88
C VAL A 76 -1.50 -6.91 -10.08
N ILE A 77 -0.22 -7.27 -9.97
CA ILE A 77 0.27 -8.25 -8.99
C ILE A 77 1.25 -7.51 -8.08
N VAL A 78 1.01 -7.60 -6.78
CA VAL A 78 1.94 -7.12 -5.76
C VAL A 78 2.47 -8.33 -5.01
N THR A 79 3.78 -8.52 -5.05
CA THR A 79 4.42 -9.62 -4.32
C THR A 79 4.64 -9.24 -2.87
N ARG A 80 4.86 -10.24 -2.03
CA ARG A 80 5.06 -10.03 -0.60
C ARG A 80 6.33 -9.23 -0.25
N ASP A 81 7.32 -9.23 -1.13
CA ASP A 81 8.54 -8.41 -1.03
C ASP A 81 8.35 -6.99 -1.60
N GLY A 82 7.10 -6.64 -1.95
CA GLY A 82 6.71 -5.28 -2.38
C GLY A 82 6.95 -4.98 -3.85
N LYS A 83 7.36 -5.95 -4.67
CA LYS A 83 7.46 -5.73 -6.12
C LYS A 83 6.09 -5.63 -6.75
N VAL A 84 5.93 -4.70 -7.68
CA VAL A 84 4.69 -4.43 -8.39
C VAL A 84 4.88 -4.75 -9.88
N PHE A 85 3.95 -5.51 -10.42
CA PHE A 85 3.85 -5.84 -11.84
C PHE A 85 2.47 -5.38 -12.32
N SER A 86 2.40 -4.57 -13.36
CA SER A 86 1.15 -3.93 -13.74
C SER A 86 1.00 -3.74 -15.25
N ALA A 87 -0.26 -3.70 -15.72
CA ALA A 87 -0.62 -3.34 -17.09
C ALA A 87 -1.99 -2.65 -17.10
N GLY A 88 -2.20 -1.70 -18.02
CA GLY A 88 -3.44 -0.96 -18.19
C GLY A 88 -3.61 0.23 -17.24
N ASP A 89 -4.86 0.57 -16.92
CA ASP A 89 -5.26 1.78 -16.24
C ASP A 89 -5.06 1.71 -14.71
N VAL A 90 -3.85 1.42 -14.26
CA VAL A 90 -3.54 1.13 -12.86
C VAL A 90 -3.46 2.37 -11.96
N ASP A 91 -3.34 3.56 -12.55
CA ASP A 91 -3.27 4.82 -11.82
C ASP A 91 -4.64 5.49 -11.65
N TYR A 92 -5.69 4.93 -12.26
CA TYR A 92 -7.04 5.47 -12.15
C TYR A 92 -7.57 5.29 -10.72
N LYS A 93 -8.05 6.38 -10.12
CA LYS A 93 -8.60 6.37 -8.76
C LYS A 93 -10.07 5.96 -8.80
N PHE A 94 -10.42 4.93 -8.05
CA PHE A 94 -11.79 4.42 -7.96
C PHE A 94 -12.18 4.12 -6.52
N SER A 95 -13.48 3.94 -6.29
CA SER A 95 -13.99 3.56 -4.97
C SER A 95 -13.77 2.07 -4.73
N ILE A 96 -12.99 1.74 -3.72
CA ILE A 96 -12.62 0.35 -3.39
C ILE A 96 -13.82 -0.50 -2.92
N GLN A 97 -14.91 0.14 -2.47
CA GLN A 97 -16.12 -0.53 -2.01
C GLN A 97 -15.83 -1.65 -0.98
N SER A 98 -16.53 -2.77 -1.07
CA SER A 98 -16.40 -3.90 -0.14
C SER A 98 -15.06 -4.65 -0.22
N VAL A 99 -14.22 -4.37 -1.20
CA VAL A 99 -12.83 -4.88 -1.23
C VAL A 99 -12.02 -4.37 -0.04
N SER A 100 -12.45 -3.29 0.62
CA SER A 100 -11.84 -2.80 1.88
C SER A 100 -11.98 -3.77 3.06
N LYS A 101 -13.00 -4.66 3.06
CA LYS A 101 -13.33 -5.53 4.21
C LYS A 101 -12.18 -6.43 4.67
N PRO A 102 -11.50 -7.20 3.80
CA PRO A 102 -10.37 -8.03 4.22
C PRO A 102 -9.21 -7.21 4.80
N PHE A 103 -8.98 -6.00 4.31
CA PHE A 103 -7.93 -5.13 4.86
C PHE A 103 -8.31 -4.61 6.25
N THR A 104 -9.57 -4.25 6.45
CA THR A 104 -10.10 -3.85 7.77
C THR A 104 -10.02 -5.01 8.75
N ALA A 105 -10.44 -6.21 8.34
CA ALA A 105 -10.34 -7.42 9.17
C ALA A 105 -8.88 -7.71 9.55
N ALA A 106 -7.96 -7.68 8.59
CA ALA A 106 -6.54 -7.89 8.85
C ALA A 106 -5.97 -6.84 9.84
N LEU A 107 -6.37 -5.58 9.73
CA LEU A 107 -5.97 -4.53 10.66
C LEU A 107 -6.48 -4.82 12.09
N VAL A 108 -7.76 -5.15 12.23
CA VAL A 108 -8.37 -5.47 13.53
C VAL A 108 -7.69 -6.68 14.17
N MET A 109 -7.49 -7.75 13.40
CA MET A 109 -6.78 -8.96 13.87
C MET A 109 -5.34 -8.66 14.28
N SER A 110 -4.65 -7.75 13.60
CA SER A 110 -3.29 -7.38 13.95
C SER A 110 -3.18 -6.59 15.26
N GLN A 111 -4.25 -5.90 15.64
CA GLN A 111 -4.30 -5.07 16.84
C GLN A 111 -4.90 -5.77 18.05
N GLN A 112 -5.85 -6.66 17.85
CA GLN A 112 -6.66 -7.28 18.92
C GLN A 112 -6.51 -8.80 18.99
N GLY A 113 -5.82 -9.42 18.05
CA GLY A 113 -5.70 -10.87 17.91
C GLY A 113 -6.74 -11.47 16.96
N PRO A 114 -6.53 -12.72 16.52
CA PRO A 114 -7.43 -13.39 15.56
C PRO A 114 -8.78 -13.79 16.17
N GLU A 115 -8.93 -13.77 17.49
CA GLU A 115 -10.12 -14.20 18.23
C GLU A 115 -11.28 -13.19 18.11
N VAL A 116 -11.07 -12.04 17.47
CA VAL A 116 -12.11 -10.99 17.33
C VAL A 116 -13.05 -11.23 16.14
N LEU A 117 -12.79 -12.24 15.30
CA LEU A 117 -13.62 -12.68 14.18
C LEU A 117 -14.30 -14.00 14.53
#